data_89f21dcbc4f600459fdca6331057b7b4
#
_entry.id   89f21dcbc4f600459fdca6331057b7b4
#
_cell.length_a   1.000
_cell.length_b   1.000
_cell.length_c   1.000
_cell.angle_alpha   90.00
_cell.angle_beta   90.00
_cell.angle_gamma   90.00
#
_symmetry.space_group_name_H-M   'P 1'
#
loop_
_entity.id
_entity.type
_entity.pdbx_description
1 polymer ?
#
loop_
_entity_poly.entity_id
_entity_poly.type
_entity_poly.pdbx_seq_one_letter_code
_entity_poly.pdbx_strand_id
1 'polypeptide(L)'
;MKMKKVLAILLAGAMTFGLMACSGSDSKETDSKDTAAKSDEKLTIWAWDESFNIKAANEAKEIYAEKNPDVEVEVVTMAQDDIVAKLNTSLSSGSYDGLPDIVLIEDYRIQGYLNAYQDDFSDLSDIASAGDFAEYKTGVNQIDGKIYGVPFDSGVAAMFYRTDLIEEAGYTQDDMNDLTWDKYIEIGKAVKEKTGKAMLTLDPSDLGQIRMMLQSAGAWYTDADGKVDIADNQALKDAITTYKNLVDAGITKTTSDWDQFVGAFNNGEVASVPTGCWISPSVMKAEDQSGKWAVAAFPKMAENPDSVNASSIGGAGWYVLKNVGHEDTAKEFLKETFASNIDLMNQLAADINLVSTLKASSEAENYSKGVEFYGGQEIFGDFAEWTNEVPSVNYGENTYAIEDMMTEAVQAVMGGADMDKTLTDYQTQVEAAVAQ
;
A
#
# COMPACT_ATOMS: atom_id res chain seq x y z
N MET A 1 -13.11 27.18 47.82
CA MET A 1 -13.36 26.72 49.20
C MET A 1 -13.15 25.21 49.26
N LYS A 2 -12.13 24.78 50.08
CA LYS A 2 -11.78 23.43 50.57
C LYS A 2 -11.46 22.35 49.50
N MET A 3 -10.21 22.13 49.10
CA MET A 3 -9.11 21.36 49.71
C MET A 3 -9.54 20.20 50.64
N LYS A 4 -9.23 18.95 50.22
CA LYS A 4 -8.75 17.91 51.15
C LYS A 4 -7.77 16.96 50.42
N LYS A 5 -6.63 16.89 51.07
CA LYS A 5 -5.44 16.07 50.86
C LYS A 5 -5.64 14.64 51.41
N VAL A 6 -4.59 13.81 51.13
CA VAL A 6 -4.10 12.64 51.93
C VAL A 6 -4.57 11.30 51.33
N LEU A 7 -3.76 10.27 51.07
CA LEU A 7 -2.61 9.72 51.81
C LEU A 7 -1.83 8.74 50.91
N ALA A 8 -0.50 8.82 50.97
CA ALA A 8 0.45 7.81 50.51
C ALA A 8 0.56 6.70 51.56
N ILE A 9 0.71 5.44 51.10
CA ILE A 9 1.25 4.36 51.96
C ILE A 9 2.31 3.61 51.17
N LEU A 10 3.56 3.78 51.63
CA LEU A 10 4.72 2.94 51.41
C LEU A 10 4.57 1.64 52.21
N LEU A 11 4.88 0.49 51.60
CA LEU A 11 5.30 -0.69 52.37
C LEU A 11 6.48 -1.35 51.65
N ALA A 12 7.63 -1.20 52.29
CA ALA A 12 8.87 -1.97 52.05
C ALA A 12 8.86 -3.22 52.93
N GLY A 13 9.43 -4.31 52.44
CA GLY A 13 9.67 -5.55 53.25
C GLY A 13 10.32 -6.58 52.33
N ALA A 14 11.57 -6.59 52.30
CA ALA A 14 12.62 -7.33 53.04
C ALA A 14 12.99 -8.65 52.36
N MET A 15 14.26 -8.69 51.96
CA MET A 15 15.07 -9.83 51.50
C MET A 15 15.15 -10.93 52.53
N THR A 16 15.26 -12.18 52.06
CA THR A 16 16.04 -13.21 52.80
C THR A 16 16.87 -14.02 51.81
N PHE A 17 18.16 -13.91 51.99
CA PHE A 17 19.24 -14.77 51.46
C PHE A 17 19.15 -16.14 52.10
N GLY A 18 19.37 -17.19 51.28
CA GLY A 18 19.64 -18.53 51.74
C GLY A 18 20.71 -19.18 50.90
N LEU A 19 21.97 -18.96 51.27
CA LEU A 19 23.11 -19.76 50.85
C LEU A 19 23.12 -21.07 51.61
N MET A 20 23.21 -22.20 50.91
CA MET A 20 23.85 -23.41 51.47
C MET A 20 24.66 -24.13 50.39
N ALA A 21 25.96 -24.13 50.60
CA ALA A 21 26.93 -24.99 49.93
C ALA A 21 27.08 -26.32 50.73
N CYS A 22 27.28 -27.43 50.02
CA CYS A 22 28.41 -28.36 50.23
C CYS A 22 28.17 -29.74 49.57
N SER A 23 28.95 -30.03 48.58
CA SER A 23 29.98 -31.11 48.53
C SER A 23 29.48 -32.58 48.54
N GLY A 24 29.91 -33.29 47.50
CA GLY A 24 29.96 -34.75 47.46
C GLY A 24 30.08 -35.31 46.03
N SER A 25 31.30 -35.67 45.64
CA SER A 25 31.65 -36.37 44.41
C SER A 25 31.00 -37.74 44.30
N ASP A 26 30.51 -38.09 43.09
CA ASP A 26 30.88 -39.38 42.47
C ASP A 26 30.54 -39.40 40.98
N SER A 27 31.53 -39.78 40.19
CA SER A 27 31.54 -39.98 38.77
C SER A 27 30.65 -41.13 38.32
N LYS A 28 29.73 -40.91 37.38
CA LYS A 28 29.30 -41.90 36.39
C LYS A 28 29.04 -41.20 35.07
N GLU A 29 29.86 -41.51 34.08
CA GLU A 29 29.58 -41.33 32.69
C GLU A 29 28.20 -41.93 32.34
N THR A 30 27.32 -41.11 31.83
CA THR A 30 26.15 -41.56 31.10
C THR A 30 26.02 -40.66 29.90
N ASP A 31 25.98 -41.29 28.72
CA ASP A 31 25.70 -40.71 27.43
C ASP A 31 24.65 -39.62 27.53
N SER A 32 25.05 -38.40 27.37
CA SER A 32 24.14 -37.30 27.06
C SER A 32 23.86 -37.35 25.55
N LYS A 33 22.74 -37.96 25.18
CA LYS A 33 22.06 -37.55 23.94
C LYS A 33 21.90 -36.05 24.00
N ASP A 34 22.53 -35.36 23.07
CA ASP A 34 22.19 -34.00 22.72
C ASP A 34 20.69 -33.94 22.34
N THR A 35 19.87 -33.67 23.32
CA THR A 35 18.60 -33.04 23.07
C THR A 35 18.94 -31.55 22.80
N ALA A 36 19.05 -31.22 21.53
CA ALA A 36 19.01 -29.81 21.11
C ALA A 36 17.86 -29.16 21.88
N ALA A 37 18.17 -28.15 22.68
CA ALA A 37 17.15 -27.29 23.27
C ALA A 37 16.33 -26.76 22.11
N LYS A 38 14.99 -26.99 22.10
CA LYS A 38 14.08 -26.31 21.23
C LYS A 38 14.31 -24.82 21.50
N SER A 39 14.80 -24.08 20.51
CA SER A 39 14.77 -22.65 20.57
C SER A 39 13.29 -22.29 20.49
N ASP A 40 12.74 -21.66 21.52
CA ASP A 40 11.44 -21.00 21.44
C ASP A 40 11.62 -19.75 20.55
N GLU A 41 11.83 -19.96 19.25
CA GLU A 41 11.92 -18.89 18.27
C GLU A 41 10.50 -18.43 17.98
N LYS A 42 10.19 -17.21 18.44
CA LYS A 42 8.93 -16.54 18.19
C LYS A 42 9.15 -15.40 17.22
N LEU A 43 8.73 -15.60 15.97
CA LEU A 43 8.75 -14.58 14.93
C LEU A 43 7.53 -13.67 15.07
N THR A 44 7.73 -12.35 15.09
CA THR A 44 6.66 -11.36 15.21
C THR A 44 6.52 -10.55 13.92
N ILE A 45 5.28 -10.43 13.42
CA ILE A 45 4.94 -9.71 12.19
C ILE A 45 3.94 -8.60 12.51
N TRP A 46 4.21 -7.35 12.08
CA TRP A 46 3.27 -6.23 12.19
C TRP A 46 2.64 -5.86 10.86
N ALA A 47 1.32 -5.70 10.86
CA ALA A 47 0.52 -5.21 9.75
C ALA A 47 -0.77 -4.54 10.27
N TRP A 48 -1.63 -3.98 9.40
CA TRP A 48 -2.69 -3.06 9.86
C TRP A 48 -4.12 -3.43 9.44
N ASP A 49 -4.35 -4.11 8.33
CA ASP A 49 -5.70 -4.40 7.82
C ASP A 49 -6.09 -5.86 8.05
N GLU A 50 -7.08 -6.08 8.93
CA GLU A 50 -7.56 -7.42 9.31
C GLU A 50 -8.14 -8.20 8.12
N SER A 51 -8.72 -7.51 7.15
CA SER A 51 -9.38 -8.14 6.00
C SER A 51 -8.43 -8.41 4.84
N PHE A 52 -7.24 -7.82 4.86
CA PHE A 52 -6.28 -7.87 3.76
C PHE A 52 -4.91 -8.41 4.21
N ASN A 53 -4.00 -7.54 4.67
CA ASN A 53 -2.62 -7.95 4.94
C ASN A 53 -2.44 -8.81 6.20
N ILE A 54 -3.26 -8.65 7.23
CA ILE A 54 -3.28 -9.54 8.40
C ILE A 54 -3.77 -10.94 8.00
N LYS A 55 -4.80 -11.02 7.17
CA LYS A 55 -5.28 -12.31 6.66
C LYS A 55 -4.21 -12.99 5.81
N ALA A 56 -3.54 -12.25 4.92
CA ALA A 56 -2.43 -12.76 4.13
C ALA A 56 -1.27 -13.29 4.99
N ALA A 57 -0.88 -12.56 6.03
CA ALA A 57 0.18 -12.97 6.93
C ALA A 57 -0.20 -14.24 7.74
N ASN A 58 -1.48 -14.38 8.13
CA ASN A 58 -1.95 -15.58 8.81
C ASN A 58 -2.00 -16.79 7.87
N GLU A 59 -2.40 -16.66 6.62
CA GLU A 59 -2.35 -17.75 5.64
C GLU A 59 -0.90 -18.15 5.33
N ALA A 60 -0.01 -17.19 5.19
CA ALA A 60 1.43 -17.42 5.05
C ALA A 60 2.01 -18.19 6.26
N LYS A 61 1.61 -17.81 7.47
CA LYS A 61 1.98 -18.50 8.72
C LYS A 61 1.54 -19.96 8.72
N GLU A 62 0.31 -20.26 8.29
CA GLU A 62 -0.19 -21.63 8.23
C GLU A 62 0.62 -22.49 7.26
N ILE A 63 0.91 -21.96 6.07
CA ILE A 63 1.74 -22.64 5.06
C ILE A 63 3.18 -22.85 5.57
N TYR A 64 3.76 -21.84 6.20
CA TYR A 64 5.11 -21.93 6.74
C TYR A 64 5.22 -22.97 7.86
N ALA A 65 4.21 -23.07 8.74
CA ALA A 65 4.17 -24.01 9.85
C ALA A 65 4.11 -25.49 9.40
N GLU A 66 3.65 -25.79 8.18
CA GLU A 66 3.66 -27.17 7.66
C GLU A 66 5.09 -27.73 7.54
N LYS A 67 6.06 -26.87 7.21
CA LYS A 67 7.47 -27.25 7.06
C LYS A 67 8.29 -26.92 8.30
N ASN A 68 7.90 -25.89 9.04
CA ASN A 68 8.62 -25.32 10.17
C ASN A 68 7.78 -25.34 11.46
N PRO A 69 7.32 -26.53 11.94
CA PRO A 69 6.36 -26.64 13.05
C PRO A 69 6.93 -26.23 14.42
N ASP A 70 8.23 -26.04 14.53
CA ASP A 70 8.91 -25.63 15.76
C ASP A 70 9.06 -24.09 15.87
N VAL A 71 8.71 -23.33 14.82
CA VAL A 71 8.74 -21.85 14.79
C VAL A 71 7.35 -21.31 15.11
N GLU A 72 7.24 -20.55 16.22
CA GLU A 72 6.01 -19.82 16.53
C GLU A 72 5.98 -18.50 15.76
N VAL A 73 4.94 -18.24 14.96
CA VAL A 73 4.73 -16.97 14.27
C VAL A 73 3.54 -16.23 14.90
N GLU A 74 3.78 -15.01 15.37
CA GLU A 74 2.75 -14.12 15.88
C GLU A 74 2.48 -12.97 14.88
N VAL A 75 1.26 -12.87 14.40
CA VAL A 75 0.81 -11.75 13.57
C VAL A 75 0.06 -10.76 14.45
N VAL A 76 0.54 -9.52 14.51
CA VAL A 76 0.00 -8.46 15.36
C VAL A 76 -0.68 -7.41 14.49
N THR A 77 -1.97 -7.21 14.72
CA THR A 77 -2.73 -6.11 14.11
C THR A 77 -2.42 -4.80 14.85
N MET A 78 -1.97 -3.79 14.12
CA MET A 78 -1.69 -2.46 14.66
C MET A 78 -2.09 -1.40 13.62
N ALA A 79 -2.69 -0.29 14.05
CA ALA A 79 -3.01 0.80 13.12
C ALA A 79 -1.73 1.29 12.40
N GLN A 80 -1.83 1.60 11.12
CA GLN A 80 -0.67 2.00 10.30
C GLN A 80 0.07 3.19 10.92
N ASP A 81 -0.65 4.20 11.41
CA ASP A 81 -0.05 5.36 12.06
C ASP A 81 0.72 5.01 13.34
N ASP A 82 0.25 4.00 14.09
CA ASP A 82 0.95 3.51 15.28
C ASP A 82 2.23 2.77 14.91
N ILE A 83 2.22 1.98 13.82
CA ILE A 83 3.42 1.34 13.28
C ILE A 83 4.45 2.41 12.89
N VAL A 84 4.02 3.42 12.12
CA VAL A 84 4.87 4.53 11.69
C VAL A 84 5.47 5.28 12.90
N ALA A 85 4.64 5.62 13.89
CA ALA A 85 5.09 6.33 15.10
C ALA A 85 6.11 5.50 15.92
N LYS A 86 5.89 4.19 16.04
CA LYS A 86 6.81 3.28 16.75
C LYS A 86 8.12 3.10 15.99
N LEU A 87 8.08 2.87 14.68
CA LEU A 87 9.28 2.77 13.85
C LEU A 87 10.12 4.05 13.95
N ASN A 88 9.51 5.21 13.74
CA ASN A 88 10.20 6.51 13.84
C ASN A 88 10.87 6.71 15.21
N THR A 89 10.16 6.40 16.28
CA THR A 89 10.69 6.56 17.65
C THR A 89 11.84 5.59 17.92
N SER A 90 11.67 4.34 17.54
CA SER A 90 12.63 3.28 17.84
C SER A 90 13.90 3.38 17.00
N LEU A 91 13.76 3.56 15.69
CA LEU A 91 14.90 3.67 14.78
C LEU A 91 15.72 4.95 15.08
N SER A 92 15.06 6.09 15.31
CA SER A 92 15.77 7.33 15.64
C SER A 92 16.51 7.30 16.98
N SER A 93 16.05 6.48 17.93
CA SER A 93 16.71 6.31 19.23
C SER A 93 17.71 5.16 19.28
N GLY A 94 17.75 4.29 18.24
CA GLY A 94 18.53 3.05 18.23
C GLY A 94 18.05 2.02 19.27
N SER A 95 16.75 2.03 19.62
CA SER A 95 16.13 1.11 20.56
C SER A 95 15.23 0.14 19.82
N TYR A 96 15.58 -1.14 19.82
CA TYR A 96 14.85 -2.16 19.06
C TYR A 96 13.88 -2.98 19.91
N ASP A 97 13.84 -2.75 21.23
CA ASP A 97 12.96 -3.45 22.16
C ASP A 97 11.48 -3.29 21.77
N GLY A 98 10.82 -4.41 21.51
CA GLY A 98 9.41 -4.45 21.16
C GLY A 98 9.09 -4.08 19.71
N LEU A 99 10.11 -3.96 18.83
CA LEU A 99 9.92 -3.98 17.39
C LEU A 99 9.67 -5.40 16.88
N PRO A 100 8.98 -5.57 15.74
CA PRO A 100 8.75 -6.88 15.13
C PRO A 100 9.97 -7.35 14.34
N ASP A 101 10.04 -8.64 14.04
CA ASP A 101 11.04 -9.18 13.12
C ASP A 101 10.70 -8.81 11.67
N ILE A 102 9.41 -8.84 11.32
CA ILE A 102 8.90 -8.46 10.00
C ILE A 102 7.86 -7.35 10.17
N VAL A 103 7.95 -6.34 9.33
CA VAL A 103 6.98 -5.24 9.29
C VAL A 103 6.52 -4.98 7.87
N LEU A 104 5.22 -4.74 7.71
CA LEU A 104 4.66 -4.23 6.47
C LEU A 104 4.87 -2.71 6.43
N ILE A 105 5.42 -2.18 5.33
CA ILE A 105 5.61 -0.73 5.14
C ILE A 105 5.08 -0.35 3.76
N GLU A 106 4.35 0.75 3.71
CA GLU A 106 3.81 1.31 2.49
C GLU A 106 4.90 1.87 1.57
N ASP A 107 4.71 1.73 0.26
CA ASP A 107 5.69 2.11 -0.76
C ASP A 107 6.09 3.60 -0.70
N TYR A 108 5.14 4.49 -0.38
CA TYR A 108 5.42 5.93 -0.28
C TYR A 108 6.27 6.33 0.95
N ARG A 109 6.51 5.41 1.89
CA ARG A 109 7.24 5.66 3.14
C ARG A 109 8.62 5.01 3.17
N ILE A 110 8.80 3.89 2.44
CA ILE A 110 9.99 3.06 2.62
C ILE A 110 11.28 3.75 2.23
N GLN A 111 11.29 4.59 1.20
CA GLN A 111 12.50 5.32 0.79
C GLN A 111 13.04 6.21 1.91
N GLY A 112 12.15 6.88 2.66
CA GLY A 112 12.55 7.67 3.82
C GLY A 112 13.21 6.81 4.92
N TYR A 113 12.66 5.62 5.19
CA TYR A 113 13.27 4.70 6.16
C TYR A 113 14.61 4.16 5.68
N LEU A 114 14.71 3.72 4.43
CA LEU A 114 15.95 3.15 3.91
C LEU A 114 17.06 4.19 3.80
N ASN A 115 16.75 5.43 3.45
CA ASN A 115 17.74 6.50 3.39
C ASN A 115 18.24 6.93 4.77
N ALA A 116 17.36 6.94 5.78
CA ALA A 116 17.73 7.34 7.14
C ALA A 116 18.31 6.19 7.99
N TYR A 117 17.87 4.95 7.77
CA TYR A 117 18.09 3.81 8.66
C TYR A 117 18.42 2.52 7.91
N GLN A 118 19.13 2.59 6.77
CA GLN A 118 19.43 1.42 5.93
C GLN A 118 20.05 0.24 6.71
N ASP A 119 20.92 0.55 7.67
CA ASP A 119 21.59 -0.47 8.48
C ASP A 119 20.66 -1.24 9.43
N ASP A 120 19.44 -0.73 9.65
CA ASP A 120 18.43 -1.37 10.49
C ASP A 120 17.52 -2.33 9.71
N PHE A 121 17.63 -2.36 8.39
CA PHE A 121 16.91 -3.28 7.50
C PHE A 121 17.84 -4.35 6.93
N SER A 122 17.32 -5.56 6.80
CA SER A 122 18.07 -6.69 6.25
C SER A 122 18.14 -6.60 4.73
N ASP A 123 19.31 -6.90 4.18
CA ASP A 123 19.50 -7.17 2.76
C ASP A 123 18.81 -8.50 2.39
N LEU A 124 17.80 -8.44 1.55
CA LEU A 124 16.98 -9.57 1.09
C LEU A 124 17.35 -10.06 -0.32
N SER A 125 18.48 -9.58 -0.88
CA SER A 125 18.92 -9.93 -2.24
C SER A 125 19.22 -11.41 -2.44
N ASP A 126 19.37 -12.17 -1.35
CA ASP A 126 19.56 -13.62 -1.36
C ASP A 126 18.24 -14.42 -1.42
N ILE A 127 17.11 -13.78 -1.13
CA ILE A 127 15.78 -14.42 -1.13
C ILE A 127 14.82 -13.84 -2.17
N ALA A 128 15.06 -12.65 -2.67
CA ALA A 128 14.23 -11.97 -3.66
C ALA A 128 15.09 -11.41 -4.79
N SER A 129 14.63 -11.56 -6.04
CA SER A 129 15.27 -11.00 -7.22
C SER A 129 14.38 -9.92 -7.84
N ALA A 130 14.96 -8.78 -8.22
CA ALA A 130 14.23 -7.69 -8.85
C ALA A 130 13.49 -8.13 -10.12
N GLY A 131 14.04 -9.09 -10.87
CA GLY A 131 13.43 -9.62 -12.09
C GLY A 131 12.13 -10.39 -11.85
N ASP A 132 11.92 -10.91 -10.64
CA ASP A 132 10.77 -11.75 -10.30
C ASP A 132 9.50 -10.91 -10.00
N PHE A 133 9.66 -9.62 -9.70
CA PHE A 133 8.57 -8.73 -9.35
C PHE A 133 8.34 -7.61 -10.37
N ALA A 134 7.21 -6.94 -10.30
CA ALA A 134 6.92 -5.76 -11.10
C ALA A 134 7.98 -4.67 -10.87
N GLU A 135 8.44 -4.04 -11.96
CA GLU A 135 9.61 -3.16 -11.93
C GLU A 135 9.41 -1.93 -11.02
N TYR A 136 8.24 -1.29 -11.11
CA TYR A 136 7.95 -0.12 -10.28
C TYR A 136 7.99 -0.42 -8.76
N LYS A 137 7.67 -1.65 -8.36
CA LYS A 137 7.73 -2.10 -6.95
C LYS A 137 9.15 -2.35 -6.49
N THR A 138 9.96 -2.96 -7.35
CA THR A 138 11.37 -3.21 -6.99
C THR A 138 12.17 -1.92 -6.93
N GLY A 139 11.81 -0.90 -7.70
CA GLY A 139 12.44 0.42 -7.67
C GLY A 139 12.38 1.08 -6.29
N VAL A 140 11.25 0.94 -5.57
CA VAL A 140 11.09 1.55 -4.24
C VAL A 140 11.75 0.76 -3.10
N ASN A 141 12.03 -0.52 -3.32
CA ASN A 141 12.59 -1.43 -2.31
C ASN A 141 14.11 -1.59 -2.43
N GLN A 142 14.76 -0.85 -3.32
CA GLN A 142 16.20 -0.98 -3.60
C GLN A 142 16.98 0.27 -3.22
N ILE A 143 18.18 0.03 -2.68
CA ILE A 143 19.25 1.04 -2.56
C ILE A 143 20.57 0.38 -2.97
N ASP A 144 21.35 1.05 -3.81
CA ASP A 144 22.67 0.60 -4.28
C ASP A 144 22.66 -0.82 -4.88
N GLY A 145 21.56 -1.19 -5.56
CA GLY A 145 21.38 -2.50 -6.20
C GLY A 145 21.05 -3.64 -5.23
N LYS A 146 20.83 -3.35 -3.94
CA LYS A 146 20.38 -4.31 -2.93
C LYS A 146 18.89 -4.18 -2.69
N ILE A 147 18.24 -5.32 -2.48
CA ILE A 147 16.80 -5.41 -2.18
C ILE A 147 16.61 -5.48 -0.67
N TYR A 148 15.79 -4.60 -0.11
CA TYR A 148 15.50 -4.53 1.32
C TYR A 148 14.07 -4.96 1.68
N GLY A 149 13.18 -5.12 0.70
CA GLY A 149 11.79 -5.53 0.92
C GLY A 149 11.31 -6.55 -0.10
N VAL A 150 10.46 -7.47 0.32
CA VAL A 150 9.67 -8.33 -0.57
C VAL A 150 8.39 -7.60 -0.93
N PRO A 151 8.18 -7.19 -2.22
CA PRO A 151 6.94 -6.57 -2.64
C PRO A 151 5.72 -7.45 -2.30
N PHE A 152 4.65 -6.87 -1.76
CA PHE A 152 3.47 -7.62 -1.34
C PHE A 152 2.33 -7.47 -2.35
N ASP A 153 1.67 -6.32 -2.37
CA ASP A 153 0.56 -6.04 -3.26
C ASP A 153 0.91 -5.00 -4.32
N SER A 154 0.22 -5.05 -5.46
CA SER A 154 0.57 -4.18 -6.57
C SER A 154 0.05 -2.75 -6.39
N GLY A 155 -1.09 -2.55 -5.76
CA GLY A 155 -1.77 -1.26 -5.76
C GLY A 155 -2.15 -0.75 -7.15
N VAL A 156 -2.11 -1.61 -8.19
CA VAL A 156 -2.43 -1.20 -9.56
C VAL A 156 -3.77 -0.50 -9.63
N ALA A 157 -3.79 0.67 -10.24
CA ALA A 157 -5.01 1.45 -10.40
C ALA A 157 -5.81 0.98 -11.60
N ALA A 158 -7.13 0.92 -11.42
CA ALA A 158 -8.07 0.55 -12.46
C ALA A 158 -9.33 1.44 -12.42
N MET A 159 -10.06 1.43 -13.50
CA MET A 159 -11.36 2.06 -13.62
C MET A 159 -12.45 1.00 -13.39
N PHE A 160 -12.96 0.90 -12.15
CA PHE A 160 -14.17 0.12 -11.87
C PHE A 160 -15.38 0.90 -12.32
N TYR A 161 -16.29 0.32 -13.11
CA TYR A 161 -17.43 1.05 -13.63
C TYR A 161 -18.69 0.21 -13.74
N ARG A 162 -19.85 0.87 -13.64
CA ARG A 162 -21.19 0.32 -13.80
C ARG A 162 -21.56 0.22 -15.28
N THR A 163 -21.56 -1.00 -15.81
CA THR A 163 -21.87 -1.27 -17.22
C THR A 163 -23.28 -0.78 -17.59
N ASP A 164 -24.26 -1.01 -16.72
CA ASP A 164 -25.66 -0.60 -16.94
C ASP A 164 -25.83 0.92 -17.01
N LEU A 165 -25.08 1.71 -16.20
CA LEU A 165 -25.14 3.17 -16.25
C LEU A 165 -24.42 3.76 -17.48
N ILE A 166 -23.33 3.12 -17.91
CA ILE A 166 -22.61 3.47 -19.13
C ILE A 166 -23.48 3.18 -20.37
N GLU A 167 -24.17 2.03 -20.41
CA GLU A 167 -25.07 1.66 -21.48
C GLU A 167 -26.30 2.59 -21.52
N GLU A 168 -26.89 2.97 -20.39
CA GLU A 168 -28.00 3.94 -20.32
C GLU A 168 -27.57 5.31 -20.84
N ALA A 169 -26.29 5.67 -20.66
CA ALA A 169 -25.71 6.91 -21.22
C ALA A 169 -25.45 6.82 -22.73
N GLY A 170 -25.57 5.64 -23.34
CA GLY A 170 -25.43 5.41 -24.79
C GLY A 170 -24.02 5.00 -25.21
N TYR A 171 -23.18 4.54 -24.28
CA TYR A 171 -21.84 4.01 -24.53
C TYR A 171 -21.78 2.51 -24.30
N THR A 172 -20.70 1.90 -24.72
CA THR A 172 -20.45 0.45 -24.60
C THR A 172 -19.21 0.21 -23.76
N GLN A 173 -18.95 -1.06 -23.40
CA GLN A 173 -17.71 -1.43 -22.71
C GLN A 173 -16.46 -1.15 -23.57
N ASP A 174 -16.60 -1.22 -24.91
CA ASP A 174 -15.49 -0.89 -25.83
C ASP A 174 -15.08 0.59 -25.74
N ASP A 175 -16.02 1.49 -25.41
CA ASP A 175 -15.70 2.90 -25.18
C ASP A 175 -14.88 3.16 -23.91
N MET A 176 -14.78 2.18 -23.03
CA MET A 176 -13.98 2.24 -21.81
C MET A 176 -12.55 1.71 -22.00
N ASN A 177 -12.23 1.18 -23.17
CA ASN A 177 -10.87 0.73 -23.50
C ASN A 177 -10.01 1.91 -23.98
N ASP A 178 -8.69 1.85 -23.69
CA ASP A 178 -7.72 2.92 -24.03
C ASP A 178 -8.23 4.32 -23.68
N LEU A 179 -8.87 4.44 -22.51
CA LEU A 179 -9.60 5.61 -22.07
C LEU A 179 -8.68 6.79 -21.76
N THR A 180 -9.04 7.96 -22.27
CA THR A 180 -8.45 9.22 -21.83
C THR A 180 -9.34 9.93 -20.83
N TRP A 181 -8.79 10.79 -19.98
CA TRP A 181 -9.59 11.60 -19.06
C TRP A 181 -10.60 12.51 -19.77
N ASP A 182 -10.27 13.02 -20.95
CA ASP A 182 -11.20 13.82 -21.76
C ASP A 182 -12.40 12.97 -22.20
N LYS A 183 -12.17 11.77 -22.68
CA LYS A 183 -13.25 10.83 -23.05
C LYS A 183 -14.07 10.41 -21.84
N TYR A 184 -13.41 10.17 -20.71
CA TYR A 184 -14.06 9.87 -19.45
C TYR A 184 -15.00 11.03 -19.00
N ILE A 185 -14.56 12.28 -19.13
CA ILE A 185 -15.38 13.47 -18.85
C ILE A 185 -16.58 13.54 -19.78
N GLU A 186 -16.40 13.25 -21.08
CA GLU A 186 -17.48 13.21 -22.07
C GLU A 186 -18.55 12.18 -21.65
N ILE A 187 -18.10 10.94 -21.35
CA ILE A 187 -18.98 9.86 -20.88
C ILE A 187 -19.68 10.26 -19.57
N GLY A 188 -18.94 10.82 -18.61
CA GLY A 188 -19.47 11.27 -17.32
C GLY A 188 -20.57 12.31 -17.43
N LYS A 189 -20.46 13.26 -18.38
CA LYS A 189 -21.52 14.23 -18.66
C LYS A 189 -22.78 13.54 -19.17
N ALA A 190 -22.65 12.58 -20.08
CA ALA A 190 -23.79 11.80 -20.60
C ALA A 190 -24.42 10.93 -19.49
N VAL A 191 -23.61 10.27 -18.65
CA VAL A 191 -24.12 9.53 -17.48
C VAL A 191 -24.92 10.46 -16.57
N LYS A 192 -24.38 11.64 -16.24
CA LYS A 192 -25.07 12.62 -15.39
C LYS A 192 -26.37 13.10 -16.00
N GLU A 193 -26.39 13.36 -17.32
CA GLU A 193 -27.59 13.80 -18.04
C GLU A 193 -28.69 12.71 -18.06
N LYS A 194 -28.34 11.48 -18.35
CA LYS A 194 -29.30 10.39 -18.56
C LYS A 194 -29.78 9.76 -17.26
N THR A 195 -28.84 9.50 -16.31
CA THR A 195 -29.13 8.74 -15.10
C THR A 195 -29.30 9.61 -13.86
N GLY A 196 -28.84 10.86 -13.90
CA GLY A 196 -28.75 11.76 -12.74
C GLY A 196 -27.63 11.41 -11.75
N LYS A 197 -26.87 10.33 -12.00
CA LYS A 197 -25.77 9.87 -11.14
C LYS A 197 -24.50 10.69 -11.41
N ALA A 198 -23.64 10.83 -10.42
CA ALA A 198 -22.29 11.34 -10.66
C ALA A 198 -21.41 10.26 -11.32
N MET A 199 -20.32 10.68 -11.98
CA MET A 199 -19.40 9.71 -12.58
C MET A 199 -18.46 9.12 -11.55
N LEU A 200 -17.91 9.95 -10.66
CA LEU A 200 -16.98 9.53 -9.61
C LEU A 200 -17.15 10.35 -8.33
N THR A 201 -16.51 9.90 -7.26
CA THR A 201 -16.29 10.71 -6.04
C THR A 201 -14.96 11.44 -6.10
N LEU A 202 -14.88 12.59 -5.44
CA LEU A 202 -13.61 13.27 -5.12
C LEU A 202 -13.66 13.80 -3.70
N ASP A 203 -12.57 13.60 -2.97
CA ASP A 203 -12.29 14.25 -1.69
C ASP A 203 -11.29 15.39 -1.95
N PRO A 204 -11.65 16.66 -1.69
CA PRO A 204 -10.73 17.77 -1.88
C PRO A 204 -9.50 17.76 -0.97
N SER A 205 -9.51 16.94 0.08
CA SER A 205 -8.38 16.78 1.00
C SER A 205 -7.45 15.61 0.65
N ASP A 206 -7.84 14.78 -0.34
CA ASP A 206 -7.05 13.65 -0.82
C ASP A 206 -6.64 13.86 -2.29
N LEU A 207 -5.35 13.92 -2.55
CA LEU A 207 -4.81 14.08 -3.89
C LEU A 207 -4.58 12.74 -4.63
N GLY A 208 -5.19 11.65 -4.19
CA GLY A 208 -5.03 10.33 -4.78
C GLY A 208 -5.24 10.28 -6.29
N GLN A 209 -6.23 11.03 -6.83
CA GLN A 209 -6.43 11.12 -8.28
C GLN A 209 -5.25 11.81 -8.98
N ILE A 210 -4.67 12.84 -8.38
CA ILE A 210 -3.48 13.54 -8.92
C ILE A 210 -2.26 12.62 -8.86
N ARG A 211 -2.07 11.90 -7.76
CA ARG A 211 -0.98 10.89 -7.64
C ARG A 211 -1.05 9.85 -8.75
N MET A 212 -2.23 9.29 -8.98
CA MET A 212 -2.42 8.30 -10.03
C MET A 212 -2.15 8.88 -11.42
N MET A 213 -2.56 10.11 -11.70
CA MET A 213 -2.26 10.80 -12.96
C MET A 213 -0.76 11.04 -13.12
N LEU A 214 -0.06 11.47 -12.06
CA LEU A 214 1.40 11.62 -12.06
C LEU A 214 2.10 10.30 -12.34
N GLN A 215 1.75 9.25 -11.62
CA GLN A 215 2.34 7.93 -11.82
C GLN A 215 2.13 7.44 -13.25
N SER A 216 0.94 7.63 -13.83
CA SER A 216 0.65 7.24 -15.22
C SER A 216 1.53 7.95 -16.24
N ALA A 217 2.04 9.14 -15.91
CA ALA A 217 2.95 9.93 -16.74
C ALA A 217 4.44 9.68 -16.39
N GLY A 218 4.75 8.70 -15.54
CA GLY A 218 6.12 8.45 -15.10
C GLY A 218 6.72 9.59 -14.28
N ALA A 219 5.90 10.39 -13.61
CA ALA A 219 6.28 11.56 -12.82
C ALA A 219 5.79 11.46 -11.38
N TRP A 220 6.38 12.25 -10.51
CA TRP A 220 6.02 12.39 -9.10
C TRP A 220 6.24 13.83 -8.63
N TYR A 221 6.09 14.09 -7.33
CA TYR A 221 6.46 15.39 -6.71
C TYR A 221 7.97 15.59 -6.58
N THR A 222 8.74 14.57 -6.94
CA THR A 222 10.19 14.54 -6.95
C THR A 222 10.70 14.10 -8.32
N ASP A 223 11.89 14.55 -8.69
CA ASP A 223 12.60 14.09 -9.88
C ASP A 223 13.26 12.70 -9.68
N ALA A 224 13.94 12.20 -10.68
CA ALA A 224 14.63 10.91 -10.64
C ALA A 224 15.74 10.85 -9.55
N ASP A 225 16.28 12.00 -9.15
CA ASP A 225 17.27 12.12 -8.08
C ASP A 225 16.63 12.29 -6.68
N GLY A 226 15.29 12.27 -6.58
CA GLY A 226 14.55 12.47 -5.34
C GLY A 226 14.43 13.93 -4.88
N LYS A 227 14.80 14.91 -5.72
CA LYS A 227 14.64 16.33 -5.42
C LYS A 227 13.23 16.79 -5.72
N VAL A 228 12.73 17.73 -4.93
CA VAL A 228 11.40 18.34 -5.14
C VAL A 228 11.29 18.91 -6.54
N ASP A 229 10.26 18.46 -7.29
CA ASP A 229 9.94 18.87 -8.66
C ASP A 229 8.45 19.21 -8.76
N ILE A 230 8.11 20.47 -8.49
CA ILE A 230 6.73 20.97 -8.45
C ILE A 230 6.52 22.06 -9.51
N ALA A 231 7.36 23.10 -9.51
CA ALA A 231 7.15 24.30 -10.31
C ALA A 231 7.28 24.06 -11.82
N ASP A 232 8.25 23.24 -12.23
CA ASP A 232 8.55 22.95 -13.63
C ASP A 232 7.96 21.58 -14.10
N ASN A 233 7.24 20.89 -13.23
CA ASN A 233 6.65 19.58 -13.48
C ASN A 233 5.40 19.71 -14.36
N GLN A 234 5.56 19.47 -15.67
CA GLN A 234 4.44 19.57 -16.61
C GLN A 234 3.36 18.51 -16.33
N ALA A 235 3.74 17.29 -15.96
CA ALA A 235 2.78 16.24 -15.62
C ALA A 235 1.90 16.62 -14.42
N LEU A 236 2.46 17.31 -13.42
CA LEU A 236 1.68 17.83 -12.29
C LEU A 236 0.68 18.92 -12.72
N LYS A 237 1.09 19.82 -13.62
CA LYS A 237 0.20 20.86 -14.17
C LYS A 237 -0.94 20.22 -14.98
N ASP A 238 -0.64 19.21 -15.78
CA ASP A 238 -1.63 18.47 -16.58
C ASP A 238 -2.60 17.70 -15.64
N ALA A 239 -2.09 17.07 -14.59
CA ALA A 239 -2.91 16.37 -13.61
C ALA A 239 -3.84 17.32 -12.84
N ILE A 240 -3.36 18.49 -12.38
CA ILE A 240 -4.17 19.51 -11.71
C ILE A 240 -5.23 20.06 -12.69
N THR A 241 -4.86 20.28 -13.95
CA THR A 241 -5.80 20.75 -14.99
C THR A 241 -6.89 19.71 -15.23
N THR A 242 -6.53 18.43 -15.35
CA THR A 242 -7.48 17.32 -15.51
C THR A 242 -8.40 17.20 -14.31
N TYR A 243 -7.87 17.27 -13.09
CA TYR A 243 -8.65 17.28 -11.85
C TYR A 243 -9.65 18.43 -11.83
N LYS A 244 -9.20 19.63 -12.22
CA LYS A 244 -10.08 20.79 -12.34
C LYS A 244 -11.18 20.57 -13.38
N ASN A 245 -10.86 20.00 -14.54
CA ASN A 245 -11.83 19.72 -15.58
C ASN A 245 -12.90 18.71 -15.12
N LEU A 246 -12.55 17.71 -14.31
CA LEU A 246 -13.49 16.77 -13.69
C LEU A 246 -14.50 17.49 -12.80
N VAL A 247 -14.04 18.41 -11.95
CA VAL A 247 -14.90 19.21 -11.06
C VAL A 247 -15.77 20.19 -11.84
N ASP A 248 -15.19 20.94 -12.77
CA ASP A 248 -15.89 21.94 -13.60
C ASP A 248 -16.95 21.28 -14.51
N ALA A 249 -16.77 20.04 -14.91
CA ALA A 249 -17.74 19.26 -15.66
C ALA A 249 -19.01 18.93 -14.86
N GLY A 250 -18.98 19.07 -13.52
CA GLY A 250 -20.12 18.80 -12.63
C GLY A 250 -20.46 17.31 -12.51
N ILE A 251 -19.53 16.42 -12.84
CA ILE A 251 -19.71 14.96 -12.84
C ILE A 251 -19.24 14.31 -11.55
N THR A 252 -18.72 15.06 -10.61
CA THR A 252 -18.17 14.58 -9.36
C THR A 252 -19.20 14.60 -8.23
N LYS A 253 -19.03 13.70 -7.25
CA LYS A 253 -19.68 13.72 -5.95
C LYS A 253 -18.61 13.93 -4.89
N THR A 254 -18.73 14.99 -4.09
CA THR A 254 -17.80 15.24 -2.98
C THR A 254 -18.01 14.25 -1.85
N THR A 255 -16.94 13.71 -1.35
CA THR A 255 -16.84 12.88 -0.14
C THR A 255 -15.77 13.48 0.78
N SER A 256 -15.74 13.11 2.06
CA SER A 256 -14.80 13.65 3.06
C SER A 256 -14.18 12.57 3.95
N ASP A 257 -14.56 11.31 3.73
CA ASP A 257 -14.06 10.18 4.50
C ASP A 257 -14.29 8.87 3.74
N TRP A 258 -13.67 7.80 4.25
CA TRP A 258 -13.74 6.47 3.69
C TRP A 258 -15.17 5.90 3.62
N ASP A 259 -15.99 6.10 4.65
CA ASP A 259 -17.34 5.56 4.70
C ASP A 259 -18.24 6.19 3.63
N GLN A 260 -18.11 7.52 3.42
CA GLN A 260 -18.82 8.23 2.35
C GLN A 260 -18.34 7.79 0.97
N PHE A 261 -17.02 7.59 0.80
CA PHE A 261 -16.44 7.08 -0.44
C PHE A 261 -17.01 5.70 -0.79
N VAL A 262 -16.92 4.72 0.13
CA VAL A 262 -17.46 3.37 -0.06
C VAL A 262 -18.99 3.39 -0.22
N GLY A 263 -19.68 4.18 0.59
CA GLY A 263 -21.11 4.34 0.53
C GLY A 263 -21.61 4.84 -0.83
N ALA A 264 -20.86 5.73 -1.48
CA ALA A 264 -21.28 6.32 -2.76
C ALA A 264 -21.43 5.28 -3.88
N PHE A 265 -20.49 4.36 -4.04
CA PHE A 265 -20.60 3.33 -5.06
C PHE A 265 -21.50 2.16 -4.63
N ASN A 266 -21.50 1.75 -3.35
CA ASN A 266 -22.37 0.69 -2.86
C ASN A 266 -23.86 1.08 -2.91
N ASN A 267 -24.18 2.38 -2.75
CA ASN A 267 -25.55 2.89 -2.90
C ASN A 267 -25.90 3.26 -4.37
N GLY A 268 -25.00 3.02 -5.31
CA GLY A 268 -25.19 3.36 -6.73
C GLY A 268 -25.36 4.85 -6.98
N GLU A 269 -24.65 5.72 -6.25
CA GLU A 269 -24.69 7.17 -6.40
C GLU A 269 -23.69 7.67 -7.44
N VAL A 270 -22.68 6.85 -7.74
CA VAL A 270 -21.66 7.09 -8.77
C VAL A 270 -21.58 5.94 -9.77
N ALA A 271 -21.15 6.22 -10.99
CA ALA A 271 -21.03 5.26 -12.07
C ALA A 271 -19.68 4.59 -12.13
N SER A 272 -18.65 5.11 -11.47
CA SER A 272 -17.31 4.53 -11.50
C SER A 272 -16.48 4.89 -10.27
N VAL A 273 -15.39 4.12 -10.09
CA VAL A 273 -14.44 4.24 -8.98
C VAL A 273 -13.02 4.06 -9.56
N PRO A 274 -12.37 5.13 -10.03
CA PRO A 274 -10.97 5.07 -10.45
C PRO A 274 -10.06 5.04 -9.22
N THR A 275 -9.49 3.88 -8.90
CA THR A 275 -8.63 3.68 -7.73
C THR A 275 -7.87 2.35 -7.81
N GLY A 276 -7.10 2.00 -6.79
CA GLY A 276 -6.35 0.75 -6.72
C GLY A 276 -7.22 -0.51 -6.69
N CYS A 277 -6.68 -1.60 -7.23
CA CYS A 277 -7.37 -2.89 -7.32
C CYS A 277 -7.85 -3.44 -5.96
N TRP A 278 -7.22 -3.01 -4.87
CA TRP A 278 -7.59 -3.36 -3.48
C TRP A 278 -9.01 -2.93 -3.08
N ILE A 279 -9.67 -2.05 -3.87
CA ILE A 279 -11.07 -1.65 -3.62
C ILE A 279 -12.08 -2.74 -3.98
N SER A 280 -11.69 -3.72 -4.81
CA SER A 280 -12.58 -4.76 -5.35
C SER A 280 -13.47 -5.43 -4.29
N PRO A 281 -12.96 -5.88 -3.12
CA PRO A 281 -13.81 -6.46 -2.09
C PRO A 281 -14.89 -5.49 -1.58
N SER A 282 -14.58 -4.20 -1.51
CA SER A 282 -15.53 -3.18 -1.06
C SER A 282 -16.62 -2.91 -2.10
N VAL A 283 -16.29 -2.97 -3.39
CA VAL A 283 -17.26 -2.88 -4.49
C VAL A 283 -18.20 -4.09 -4.47
N MET A 284 -17.65 -5.29 -4.25
CA MET A 284 -18.42 -6.54 -4.22
C MET A 284 -19.39 -6.67 -3.03
N LYS A 285 -19.29 -5.81 -2.01
CA LYS A 285 -20.29 -5.77 -0.91
C LYS A 285 -21.68 -5.37 -1.37
N ALA A 286 -21.83 -4.71 -2.51
CA ALA A 286 -23.12 -4.36 -3.10
C ALA A 286 -23.68 -5.56 -3.92
N GLU A 287 -24.09 -6.63 -3.25
CA GLU A 287 -24.54 -7.88 -3.88
C GLU A 287 -25.65 -7.70 -4.93
N ASP A 288 -26.53 -6.70 -4.75
CA ASP A 288 -27.60 -6.35 -5.71
C ASP A 288 -27.08 -5.71 -7.00
N GLN A 289 -25.81 -5.36 -7.04
CA GLN A 289 -25.10 -4.83 -8.21
C GLN A 289 -24.26 -5.90 -8.92
N SER A 290 -24.31 -7.17 -8.49
CA SER A 290 -23.58 -8.26 -9.13
C SER A 290 -23.94 -8.38 -10.62
N GLY A 291 -22.92 -8.57 -11.46
CA GLY A 291 -23.05 -8.63 -12.93
C GLY A 291 -23.24 -7.29 -13.62
N LYS A 292 -23.23 -6.17 -12.87
CA LYS A 292 -23.37 -4.80 -13.42
C LYS A 292 -22.09 -3.98 -13.34
N TRP A 293 -20.99 -4.58 -12.93
CA TRP A 293 -19.68 -3.94 -12.86
C TRP A 293 -18.71 -4.58 -13.85
N ALA A 294 -17.78 -3.79 -14.33
CA ALA A 294 -16.62 -4.23 -15.07
C ALA A 294 -15.41 -3.38 -14.64
N VAL A 295 -14.21 -3.79 -15.04
CA VAL A 295 -12.99 -3.03 -14.87
C VAL A 295 -12.36 -2.71 -16.22
N ALA A 296 -11.72 -1.55 -16.31
CA ALA A 296 -10.88 -1.14 -17.43
C ALA A 296 -9.57 -0.59 -16.91
N ALA A 297 -8.58 -0.44 -17.77
CA ALA A 297 -7.31 0.19 -17.44
C ALA A 297 -7.54 1.65 -16.98
N PHE A 298 -6.65 2.17 -16.14
CA PHE A 298 -6.71 3.54 -15.66
C PHE A 298 -6.62 4.55 -16.82
N PRO A 299 -7.41 5.65 -16.83
CA PRO A 299 -7.40 6.61 -17.94
C PRO A 299 -6.07 7.37 -18.01
N LYS A 300 -5.56 7.59 -19.22
CA LYS A 300 -4.38 8.42 -19.45
C LYS A 300 -4.73 9.89 -19.70
N MET A 301 -3.80 10.78 -19.44
CA MET A 301 -3.89 12.20 -19.78
C MET A 301 -3.54 12.40 -21.27
N ALA A 302 -4.52 12.77 -22.10
CA ALA A 302 -4.32 12.90 -23.55
C ALA A 302 -3.31 13.98 -23.92
N GLU A 303 -3.22 15.05 -23.14
CA GLU A 303 -2.30 16.16 -23.37
C GLU A 303 -0.85 15.84 -22.97
N ASN A 304 -0.63 14.79 -22.18
CA ASN A 304 0.69 14.36 -21.75
C ASN A 304 1.14 13.13 -22.56
N PRO A 305 2.16 13.24 -23.42
CA PRO A 305 2.59 12.16 -24.30
C PRO A 305 3.23 10.96 -23.56
N ASP A 306 3.66 11.16 -22.33
CA ASP A 306 4.29 10.12 -21.51
C ASP A 306 3.26 9.36 -20.67
N SER A 307 2.00 9.86 -20.60
CA SER A 307 0.93 9.21 -19.82
C SER A 307 0.43 7.96 -20.52
N VAL A 308 0.38 6.87 -19.76
CA VAL A 308 -0.09 5.54 -20.19
C VAL A 308 -1.36 5.13 -19.47
N ASN A 309 -2.06 4.09 -19.95
CA ASN A 309 -3.24 3.54 -19.30
C ASN A 309 -2.89 2.58 -18.15
N ALA A 310 -1.88 2.91 -17.38
CA ALA A 310 -1.47 2.18 -16.19
C ALA A 310 -1.02 3.14 -15.09
N SER A 311 -1.35 2.81 -13.86
CA SER A 311 -0.96 3.58 -12.69
C SER A 311 -1.01 2.71 -11.43
N SER A 312 -0.60 3.28 -10.29
CA SER A 312 -0.69 2.64 -8.99
C SER A 312 -1.11 3.64 -7.92
N ILE A 313 -1.76 3.15 -6.87
CA ILE A 313 -2.03 3.92 -5.65
C ILE A 313 -1.97 3.00 -4.43
N GLY A 314 -1.20 3.40 -3.43
CA GLY A 314 -0.87 2.55 -2.29
C GLY A 314 0.14 1.48 -2.67
N GLY A 315 -0.04 0.30 -2.11
CA GLY A 315 0.90 -0.80 -2.20
C GLY A 315 1.87 -0.81 -1.02
N ALA A 316 2.38 -1.99 -0.69
CA ALA A 316 3.28 -2.20 0.43
C ALA A 316 4.28 -3.33 0.15
N GLY A 317 5.29 -3.43 1.02
CA GLY A 317 6.27 -4.51 1.03
C GLY A 317 6.53 -5.02 2.43
N TRP A 318 7.02 -6.25 2.52
CA TRP A 318 7.45 -6.89 3.76
C TRP A 318 8.95 -6.65 3.98
N TYR A 319 9.31 -6.12 5.13
CA TYR A 319 10.68 -5.75 5.49
C TYR A 319 11.10 -6.50 6.74
N VAL A 320 12.35 -6.98 6.77
CA VAL A 320 12.96 -7.61 7.94
C VAL A 320 13.80 -6.59 8.66
N LEU A 321 13.52 -6.40 9.97
CA LEU A 321 14.32 -5.53 10.83
C LEU A 321 15.51 -6.29 11.41
N LYS A 322 16.69 -5.66 11.38
CA LYS A 322 17.88 -6.12 12.10
C LYS A 322 17.76 -5.80 13.58
N ASN A 323 18.67 -6.38 14.37
CA ASN A 323 18.83 -6.08 15.79
C ASN A 323 17.63 -6.46 16.69
N VAL A 324 16.61 -7.16 16.17
CA VAL A 324 15.47 -7.67 16.95
C VAL A 324 15.60 -9.15 17.34
N GLY A 325 16.45 -9.94 16.65
CA GLY A 325 16.90 -11.26 17.13
C GLY A 325 16.67 -12.44 16.19
N HIS A 326 15.73 -12.38 15.25
CA HIS A 326 15.32 -13.53 14.42
C HIS A 326 15.47 -13.27 12.91
N GLU A 327 16.53 -12.54 12.51
CA GLU A 327 16.75 -12.12 11.11
C GLU A 327 16.73 -13.28 10.11
N ASP A 328 17.45 -14.38 10.41
CA ASP A 328 17.54 -15.53 9.51
C ASP A 328 16.19 -16.24 9.37
N THR A 329 15.47 -16.44 10.47
CA THR A 329 14.12 -17.06 10.47
C THR A 329 13.10 -16.17 9.74
N ALA A 330 13.18 -14.85 9.92
CA ALA A 330 12.33 -13.89 9.21
C ALA A 330 12.57 -13.92 7.70
N LYS A 331 13.83 -13.98 7.26
CA LYS A 331 14.21 -14.14 5.85
C LYS A 331 13.70 -15.46 5.27
N GLU A 332 13.85 -16.57 6.02
CA GLU A 332 13.34 -17.87 5.59
C GLU A 332 11.81 -17.87 5.45
N PHE A 333 11.10 -17.26 6.40
CA PHE A 333 9.65 -17.08 6.33
C PHE A 333 9.25 -16.35 5.05
N LEU A 334 9.82 -15.17 4.77
CA LEU A 334 9.51 -14.41 3.57
C LEU A 334 9.85 -15.18 2.29
N LYS A 335 10.99 -15.91 2.28
CA LYS A 335 11.41 -16.70 1.13
C LYS A 335 10.43 -17.80 0.79
N GLU A 336 9.92 -18.55 1.80
CA GLU A 336 9.02 -19.69 1.60
C GLU A 336 7.56 -19.26 1.37
N THR A 337 7.25 -17.99 1.60
CA THR A 337 5.91 -17.42 1.47
C THR A 337 5.85 -16.36 0.37
N PHE A 338 5.95 -15.09 0.71
CA PHE A 338 5.66 -13.97 -0.20
C PHE A 338 6.68 -13.81 -1.34
N ALA A 339 7.93 -14.26 -1.17
CA ALA A 339 8.95 -14.08 -2.19
C ALA A 339 8.87 -15.08 -3.34
N SER A 340 8.27 -16.26 -3.15
CA SER A 340 8.32 -17.31 -4.18
C SER A 340 7.13 -18.27 -4.23
N ASN A 341 6.19 -18.21 -3.28
CA ASN A 341 5.12 -19.19 -3.17
C ASN A 341 3.92 -18.81 -4.05
N ILE A 342 3.87 -19.38 -5.26
CA ILE A 342 2.79 -19.13 -6.23
C ILE A 342 1.45 -19.67 -5.73
N ASP A 343 1.43 -20.80 -5.02
CA ASP A 343 0.19 -21.38 -4.47
C ASP A 343 -0.42 -20.46 -3.42
N LEU A 344 0.41 -19.85 -2.55
CA LEU A 344 -0.05 -18.81 -1.61
C LEU A 344 -0.63 -17.61 -2.37
N MET A 345 0.06 -17.09 -3.38
CA MET A 345 -0.43 -15.95 -4.17
C MET A 345 -1.75 -16.28 -4.86
N ASN A 346 -1.88 -17.49 -5.39
CA ASN A 346 -3.13 -17.99 -6.01
C ASN A 346 -4.29 -18.07 -5.00
N GLN A 347 -4.02 -18.53 -3.78
CA GLN A 347 -5.01 -18.58 -2.70
C GLN A 347 -5.41 -17.17 -2.27
N LEU A 348 -4.45 -16.27 -2.05
CA LEU A 348 -4.72 -14.88 -1.64
C LEU A 348 -5.49 -14.09 -2.70
N ALA A 349 -5.30 -14.38 -4.00
CA ALA A 349 -6.12 -13.79 -5.05
C ALA A 349 -7.60 -14.15 -4.88
N ALA A 350 -7.92 -15.40 -4.51
CA ALA A 350 -9.29 -15.83 -4.28
C ALA A 350 -9.87 -15.33 -2.94
N ASP A 351 -9.06 -15.32 -1.87
CA ASP A 351 -9.55 -15.14 -0.51
C ASP A 351 -9.62 -13.68 -0.06
N ILE A 352 -8.75 -12.83 -0.62
CA ILE A 352 -8.67 -11.40 -0.28
C ILE A 352 -8.58 -10.47 -1.50
N ASN A 353 -8.73 -11.01 -2.71
CA ASN A 353 -8.54 -10.28 -3.96
C ASN A 353 -7.13 -9.62 -4.07
N LEU A 354 -6.11 -10.29 -3.56
CA LEU A 354 -4.73 -9.83 -3.71
C LEU A 354 -4.29 -9.88 -5.17
N VAL A 355 -3.79 -8.78 -5.69
CA VAL A 355 -3.03 -8.74 -6.94
C VAL A 355 -1.56 -8.74 -6.56
N SER A 356 -0.91 -9.88 -6.72
CA SER A 356 0.51 -10.06 -6.40
C SER A 356 1.40 -9.35 -7.41
N THR A 357 2.51 -8.82 -6.94
CA THR A 357 3.57 -8.25 -7.77
C THR A 357 4.59 -9.30 -8.25
N LEU A 358 4.53 -10.52 -7.71
CA LEU A 358 5.33 -11.66 -8.16
C LEU A 358 4.85 -12.09 -9.55
N LYS A 359 5.62 -11.83 -10.59
CA LYS A 359 5.24 -12.05 -12.00
C LYS A 359 4.74 -13.47 -12.28
N ALA A 360 5.39 -14.47 -11.68
CA ALA A 360 5.03 -15.87 -11.87
C ALA A 360 3.62 -16.21 -11.36
N SER A 361 3.02 -15.42 -10.45
CA SER A 361 1.68 -15.65 -9.94
C SER A 361 0.58 -15.38 -10.97
N SER A 362 0.86 -14.60 -12.02
CA SER A 362 -0.09 -14.35 -13.12
C SER A 362 -0.49 -15.59 -13.89
N GLU A 363 0.33 -16.66 -13.85
CA GLU A 363 0.04 -17.95 -14.47
C GLU A 363 -0.82 -18.86 -13.58
N ALA A 364 -1.13 -18.45 -12.35
CA ALA A 364 -1.89 -19.26 -11.41
C ALA A 364 -3.39 -19.30 -11.78
N GLU A 365 -4.08 -20.37 -11.34
CA GLU A 365 -5.44 -20.69 -11.79
C GLU A 365 -6.44 -19.55 -11.56
N ASN A 366 -6.37 -18.87 -10.41
CA ASN A 366 -7.34 -17.82 -10.07
C ASN A 366 -7.17 -16.55 -10.90
N TYR A 367 -6.01 -16.35 -11.53
CA TYR A 367 -5.78 -15.21 -12.42
C TYR A 367 -6.48 -15.32 -13.77
N SER A 368 -6.86 -16.54 -14.19
CA SER A 368 -7.64 -16.81 -15.41
C SER A 368 -9.10 -17.14 -15.13
N LYS A 369 -9.58 -16.95 -13.90
CA LYS A 369 -10.99 -17.18 -13.54
C LYS A 369 -11.80 -15.89 -13.70
N GLY A 370 -12.92 -16.03 -14.41
CA GLY A 370 -13.93 -14.97 -14.46
C GLY A 370 -14.60 -14.76 -13.10
N VAL A 371 -14.74 -13.50 -12.69
CA VAL A 371 -15.41 -13.11 -11.45
C VAL A 371 -16.86 -12.76 -11.75
N GLU A 372 -17.82 -13.52 -11.21
CA GLU A 372 -19.25 -13.37 -11.48
C GLU A 372 -19.76 -11.95 -11.22
N PHE A 373 -19.30 -11.31 -10.13
CA PHE A 373 -19.68 -9.95 -9.79
C PHE A 373 -19.35 -8.93 -10.90
N TYR A 374 -18.27 -9.17 -11.63
CA TYR A 374 -17.81 -8.37 -12.78
C TYR A 374 -18.23 -8.98 -14.12
N GLY A 375 -19.43 -9.63 -14.17
CA GLY A 375 -19.96 -10.19 -15.41
C GLY A 375 -19.17 -11.34 -16.01
N GLY A 376 -18.29 -11.98 -15.23
CA GLY A 376 -17.42 -13.06 -15.68
C GLY A 376 -16.07 -12.57 -16.25
N GLN A 377 -15.71 -11.30 -16.08
CA GLN A 377 -14.42 -10.76 -16.47
C GLN A 377 -13.28 -11.39 -15.63
N GLU A 378 -12.14 -11.66 -16.26
CA GLU A 378 -10.94 -12.22 -15.64
C GLU A 378 -10.10 -11.09 -15.03
N ILE A 379 -10.66 -10.34 -14.06
CA ILE A 379 -10.10 -9.10 -13.53
C ILE A 379 -8.69 -9.25 -12.96
N PHE A 380 -8.33 -10.41 -12.42
CA PHE A 380 -6.97 -10.63 -11.87
C PHE A 380 -5.94 -10.74 -12.98
N GLY A 381 -6.28 -11.32 -14.13
CA GLY A 381 -5.47 -11.33 -15.32
C GLY A 381 -5.22 -9.92 -15.85
N ASP A 382 -6.30 -9.14 -15.95
CA ASP A 382 -6.24 -7.73 -16.37
C ASP A 382 -5.36 -6.90 -15.42
N PHE A 383 -5.55 -7.03 -14.11
CA PHE A 383 -4.71 -6.34 -13.12
C PHE A 383 -3.24 -6.74 -13.19
N ALA A 384 -2.95 -8.03 -13.41
CA ALA A 384 -1.58 -8.51 -13.55
C ALA A 384 -0.90 -7.96 -14.81
N GLU A 385 -1.64 -7.84 -15.91
CA GLU A 385 -1.15 -7.20 -17.14
C GLU A 385 -0.82 -5.74 -16.88
N TRP A 386 -1.78 -4.96 -16.36
CA TRP A 386 -1.59 -3.53 -16.10
C TRP A 386 -0.51 -3.26 -15.03
N THR A 387 -0.33 -4.16 -14.06
CA THR A 387 0.75 -4.08 -13.08
C THR A 387 2.14 -3.99 -13.73
N ASN A 388 2.34 -4.69 -14.85
CA ASN A 388 3.62 -4.69 -15.55
C ASN A 388 3.83 -3.42 -16.41
N GLU A 389 2.78 -2.64 -16.63
CA GLU A 389 2.83 -1.41 -17.42
C GLU A 389 2.93 -0.14 -16.56
N VAL A 390 2.81 -0.26 -15.22
CA VAL A 390 2.91 0.88 -14.31
C VAL A 390 4.31 1.52 -14.41
N PRO A 391 4.40 2.82 -14.75
CA PRO A 391 5.69 3.49 -14.79
C PRO A 391 6.37 3.54 -13.42
N SER A 392 7.67 3.29 -13.39
CA SER A 392 8.49 3.46 -12.20
C SER A 392 8.75 4.95 -11.95
N VAL A 393 8.57 5.40 -10.73
CA VAL A 393 8.85 6.78 -10.29
C VAL A 393 9.65 6.75 -9.00
N ASN A 394 10.38 7.81 -8.72
CA ASN A 394 11.01 7.99 -7.42
C ASN A 394 10.05 8.74 -6.49
N TYR A 395 9.45 8.04 -5.52
CA TYR A 395 8.53 8.66 -4.55
C TYR A 395 9.25 9.64 -3.59
N GLY A 396 10.58 9.58 -3.52
CA GLY A 396 11.36 10.37 -2.57
C GLY A 396 11.12 9.95 -1.11
N GLU A 397 11.62 10.77 -0.20
CA GLU A 397 11.56 10.46 1.24
C GLU A 397 10.32 11.06 1.92
N ASN A 398 9.71 12.09 1.31
CA ASN A 398 8.78 13.00 1.96
C ASN A 398 7.43 13.12 1.26
N THR A 399 6.97 12.08 0.53
CA THR A 399 5.72 12.13 -0.26
C THR A 399 4.56 12.76 0.51
N TYR A 400 4.25 12.29 1.71
CA TYR A 400 3.11 12.78 2.48
C TYR A 400 3.29 14.21 2.98
N ALA A 401 4.50 14.59 3.43
CA ALA A 401 4.77 15.96 3.85
C ALA A 401 4.67 16.96 2.67
N ILE A 402 5.06 16.53 1.47
CA ILE A 402 4.89 17.31 0.25
C ILE A 402 3.40 17.40 -0.09
N GLU A 403 2.66 16.30 -0.01
CA GLU A 403 1.26 16.23 -0.38
C GLU A 403 0.37 17.08 0.52
N ASP A 404 0.63 17.12 1.83
CA ASP A 404 -0.08 18.02 2.76
C ASP A 404 -0.03 19.47 2.26
N MET A 405 1.15 19.93 1.83
CA MET A 405 1.32 21.27 1.28
C MET A 405 0.70 21.41 -0.12
N MET A 406 0.82 20.38 -0.96
CA MET A 406 0.22 20.38 -2.30
C MET A 406 -1.30 20.39 -2.28
N THR A 407 -1.93 19.83 -1.25
CA THR A 407 -3.38 19.93 -1.05
C THR A 407 -3.82 21.39 -0.97
N GLU A 408 -3.09 22.23 -0.23
CA GLU A 408 -3.36 23.67 -0.16
C GLU A 408 -3.12 24.36 -1.51
N ALA A 409 -2.05 24.00 -2.23
CA ALA A 409 -1.73 24.55 -3.55
C ALA A 409 -2.83 24.23 -4.57
N VAL A 410 -3.27 22.97 -4.63
CA VAL A 410 -4.36 22.53 -5.52
C VAL A 410 -5.66 23.25 -5.18
N GLN A 411 -6.02 23.37 -3.91
CA GLN A 411 -7.21 24.11 -3.50
C GLN A 411 -7.14 25.59 -3.89
N ALA A 412 -5.96 26.23 -3.81
CA ALA A 412 -5.78 27.61 -4.26
C ALA A 412 -6.01 27.74 -5.79
N VAL A 413 -5.45 26.81 -6.58
CA VAL A 413 -5.66 26.76 -8.05
C VAL A 413 -7.14 26.51 -8.38
N MET A 414 -7.80 25.60 -7.67
CA MET A 414 -9.24 25.34 -7.80
C MET A 414 -10.07 26.59 -7.46
N GLY A 415 -9.59 27.41 -6.53
CA GLY A 415 -10.16 28.71 -6.18
C GLY A 415 -9.87 29.84 -7.18
N GLY A 416 -9.11 29.58 -8.24
CA GLY A 416 -8.80 30.53 -9.32
C GLY A 416 -7.46 31.25 -9.18
N ALA A 417 -6.55 30.79 -8.31
CA ALA A 417 -5.18 31.27 -8.27
C ALA A 417 -4.43 30.88 -9.56
N ASP A 418 -3.43 31.68 -9.93
CA ASP A 418 -2.54 31.38 -11.05
C ASP A 418 -1.71 30.14 -10.75
N MET A 419 -1.77 29.12 -11.60
CA MET A 419 -1.13 27.82 -11.39
C MET A 419 0.39 27.94 -11.31
N ASP A 420 1.01 28.59 -12.30
CA ASP A 420 2.49 28.66 -12.36
C ASP A 420 3.05 29.41 -11.15
N LYS A 421 2.41 30.52 -10.79
CA LYS A 421 2.81 31.26 -9.59
C LYS A 421 2.61 30.44 -8.32
N THR A 422 1.48 29.76 -8.18
CA THR A 422 1.18 28.94 -7.00
C THR A 422 2.19 27.81 -6.86
N LEU A 423 2.45 27.06 -7.93
CA LEU A 423 3.41 25.95 -7.89
C LEU A 423 4.84 26.44 -7.61
N THR A 424 5.24 27.61 -8.14
CA THR A 424 6.56 28.22 -7.83
C THR A 424 6.67 28.61 -6.35
N ASP A 425 5.61 29.22 -5.79
CA ASP A 425 5.59 29.61 -4.38
C ASP A 425 5.65 28.36 -3.46
N TYR A 426 4.92 27.28 -3.82
CA TYR A 426 4.91 26.04 -3.05
C TYR A 426 6.20 25.20 -3.23
N GLN A 427 6.82 25.18 -4.40
CA GLN A 427 8.16 24.60 -4.59
C GLN A 427 9.14 25.10 -3.50
N THR A 428 9.22 26.44 -3.35
CA THR A 428 10.12 27.05 -2.36
C THR A 428 9.77 26.67 -0.92
N GLN A 429 8.47 26.59 -0.60
CA GLN A 429 8.01 26.24 0.74
C GLN A 429 8.29 24.77 1.06
N VAL A 430 8.00 23.88 0.11
CA VAL A 430 8.25 22.43 0.24
C VAL A 430 9.73 22.16 0.40
N GLU A 431 10.60 22.74 -0.46
CA GLU A 431 12.05 22.61 -0.33
C GLU A 431 12.56 23.03 1.06
N ALA A 432 12.01 24.13 1.61
CA ALA A 432 12.39 24.60 2.95
C ALA A 432 11.88 23.67 4.07
N ALA A 433 10.74 23.01 3.86
CA ALA A 433 10.15 22.11 4.85
C ALA A 433 10.86 20.74 4.89
N VAL A 434 11.21 20.18 3.72
CA VAL A 434 11.87 18.86 3.64
C VAL A 434 13.39 18.90 3.85
N ALA A 435 14.00 20.08 3.84
CA ALA A 435 15.44 20.27 4.14
C ALA A 435 15.77 20.27 5.64
N GLN A 436 14.77 20.18 6.53
CA GLN A 436 14.93 20.19 7.99
C GLN A 436 15.02 18.79 8.56
#